data_e18a79885e8f63e61f88c79fcc2764f5
#
_entry.id   e18a79885e8f63e61f88c79fcc2764f5
#
_cell.length_a   1.000
_cell.length_b   1.000
_cell.length_c   1.000
_cell.angle_alpha   90.00
_cell.angle_beta   90.00
_cell.angle_gamma   90.00
#
_symmetry.space_group_name_H-M   'P 1'
#
loop_
_entity.id
_entity.type
_entity.pdbx_description
1 polymer ?
#
loop_
_entity_poly.entity_id
_entity_poly.type
_entity_poly.pdbx_seq_one_letter_code
_entity_poly.pdbx_strand_id
1 'polypeptide(L)'
;MLRSVDPGTTIRMETRVGAYIHEGEPLFTVHPAQARRTEHALAEAIDVAAARTMLQDVDFAIRQLVDIGLRALSPAINDPTTAVEILLRLGTLMRKVLTSPPAPLAIRDEQGRALLQPWNLHPDEFVEHAFDQPR
;
A
#
# COMPACT_ATOMS: atom_id res chain seq x y z
N MET A 1 16.21 -2.45 -2.71
CA MET A 1 16.27 -3.40 -1.59
C MET A 1 17.01 -4.70 -1.94
N LEU A 2 16.54 -5.58 -2.83
CA LEU A 2 17.19 -6.90 -3.05
C LEU A 2 18.68 -6.83 -3.42
N ARG A 3 19.09 -5.86 -4.21
CA ARG A 3 20.49 -5.71 -4.63
C ARG A 3 21.45 -5.28 -3.51
N SER A 4 20.93 -4.88 -2.37
CA SER A 4 21.73 -4.40 -1.23
C SER A 4 22.05 -5.50 -0.22
N VAL A 5 21.58 -6.73 -0.43
CA VAL A 5 21.80 -7.88 0.46
C VAL A 5 22.54 -9.01 -0.23
N ASP A 6 23.14 -9.88 0.58
CA ASP A 6 23.89 -11.05 0.09
C ASP A 6 22.96 -12.06 -0.62
N PRO A 7 23.52 -12.87 -1.53
CA PRO A 7 22.78 -14.00 -2.14
C PRO A 7 22.14 -14.91 -1.08
N GLY A 8 20.95 -15.44 -1.38
CA GLY A 8 20.21 -16.30 -0.48
C GLY A 8 19.50 -15.60 0.68
N THR A 9 19.58 -14.27 0.75
CA THR A 9 18.92 -13.49 1.82
C THR A 9 17.42 -13.33 1.55
N THR A 10 16.62 -13.49 2.60
CA THR A 10 15.19 -13.19 2.59
C THR A 10 14.94 -11.94 3.43
N ILE A 11 14.29 -10.96 2.82
CA ILE A 11 13.76 -9.75 3.48
C ILE A 11 12.26 -9.95 3.59
N ARG A 12 11.71 -9.82 4.79
CA ARG A 12 10.26 -9.80 5.01
C ARG A 12 9.84 -8.42 5.47
N MET A 13 8.92 -7.80 4.74
CA MET A 13 8.32 -6.55 5.17
C MET A 13 7.35 -6.82 6.33
N GLU A 14 7.46 -6.04 7.40
CA GLU A 14 6.55 -6.13 8.56
C GLU A 14 5.44 -5.07 8.49
N THR A 15 5.49 -4.22 7.48
CA THR A 15 4.50 -3.20 7.20
C THR A 15 4.20 -3.12 5.70
N ARG A 16 3.23 -2.33 5.29
CA ARG A 16 2.87 -2.05 3.89
C ARG A 16 2.88 -0.55 3.59
N VAL A 17 2.85 -0.22 2.32
CA VAL A 17 2.68 1.16 1.88
C VAL A 17 1.39 1.74 2.46
N GLY A 18 1.47 2.96 3.01
CA GLY A 18 0.36 3.67 3.61
C GLY A 18 -0.05 3.20 5.01
N ALA A 19 0.62 2.22 5.61
CA ALA A 19 0.40 1.89 7.01
C ALA A 19 1.01 2.96 7.93
N TYR A 20 0.31 3.24 9.03
CA TYR A 20 0.88 4.01 10.13
C TYR A 20 1.84 3.12 10.92
N ILE A 21 2.98 3.65 11.29
CA ILE A 21 4.00 2.98 12.08
C ILE A 21 4.37 3.83 13.30
N HIS A 22 4.60 3.17 14.42
CA HIS A 22 5.09 3.82 15.62
C HIS A 22 6.62 3.73 15.71
N GLU A 23 7.22 4.65 16.43
CA GLU A 23 8.65 4.59 16.74
C GLU A 23 8.98 3.28 17.47
N GLY A 24 10.01 2.56 16.99
CA GLY A 24 10.42 1.28 17.54
C GLY A 24 9.75 0.06 16.90
N GLU A 25 8.75 0.23 16.04
CA GLU A 25 8.17 -0.90 15.28
C GLU A 25 9.12 -1.35 14.16
N PRO A 26 9.28 -2.66 13.94
CA PRO A 26 10.12 -3.17 12.87
C PRO A 26 9.49 -2.89 11.51
N LEU A 27 10.23 -2.32 10.57
CA LEU A 27 9.81 -2.12 9.18
C LEU A 27 9.99 -3.40 8.35
N PHE A 28 11.04 -4.15 8.65
CA PHE A 28 11.37 -5.40 7.95
C PHE A 28 12.21 -6.30 8.87
N THR A 29 12.21 -7.60 8.55
CA THR A 29 13.11 -8.59 9.10
C THR A 29 13.97 -9.18 7.99
N VAL A 30 15.22 -9.56 8.30
CA VAL A 30 16.20 -10.06 7.34
C VAL A 30 16.75 -11.39 7.83
N HIS A 31 16.74 -12.40 6.96
CA HIS A 31 17.29 -13.71 7.26
C HIS A 31 18.17 -14.24 6.10
N PRO A 32 19.40 -14.71 6.36
CA PRO A 32 20.14 -14.60 7.63
C PRO A 32 20.43 -13.14 8.00
N ALA A 33 20.78 -12.91 9.28
CA ALA A 33 21.13 -11.58 9.77
C ALA A 33 22.27 -10.98 8.95
N GLN A 34 22.16 -9.70 8.66
CA GLN A 34 23.11 -8.95 7.84
C GLN A 34 23.94 -8.00 8.69
N ALA A 35 25.04 -7.50 8.11
CA ALA A 35 25.83 -6.46 8.74
C ALA A 35 24.98 -5.17 8.91
N ARG A 36 25.21 -4.40 9.97
CA ARG A 36 24.52 -3.12 10.25
C ARG A 36 24.52 -2.14 9.06
N ARG A 37 25.56 -2.14 8.26
CA ARG A 37 25.65 -1.31 7.04
C ARG A 37 24.58 -1.70 6.03
N THR A 38 24.29 -2.98 5.89
CA THR A 38 23.25 -3.51 4.99
C THR A 38 21.86 -3.15 5.51
N GLU A 39 21.62 -3.28 6.81
CA GLU A 39 20.36 -2.88 7.45
C GLU A 39 20.07 -1.40 7.25
N HIS A 40 21.10 -0.54 7.38
CA HIS A 40 20.97 0.89 7.13
C HIS A 40 20.60 1.19 5.66
N ALA A 41 21.29 0.56 4.71
CA ALA A 41 20.97 0.71 3.29
C ALA A 41 19.57 0.19 2.91
N LEU A 42 19.03 -0.80 3.65
CA LEU A 42 17.65 -1.27 3.49
C LEU A 42 16.65 -0.26 4.06
N ALA A 43 16.95 0.33 5.22
CA ALA A 43 16.10 1.35 5.82
C ALA A 43 16.01 2.60 4.93
N GLU A 44 17.10 3.04 4.31
CA GLU A 44 17.10 4.14 3.34
C GLU A 44 16.26 3.87 2.07
N ALA A 45 15.96 2.61 1.78
CA ALA A 45 15.10 2.24 0.66
C ALA A 45 13.59 2.33 1.00
N ILE A 46 13.25 2.69 2.23
CA ILE A 46 11.88 2.88 2.71
C ILE A 46 11.69 4.36 3.04
N ASP A 47 10.74 4.98 2.37
CA ASP A 47 10.38 6.37 2.65
C ASP A 47 9.33 6.41 3.78
N VAL A 48 9.70 7.03 4.90
CA VAL A 48 8.83 7.25 6.05
C VAL A 48 8.51 8.72 6.15
N ALA A 49 7.25 9.08 5.97
CA ALA A 49 6.78 10.46 5.95
C ALA A 49 5.65 10.70 6.94
N ALA A 50 5.47 11.96 7.34
CA ALA A 50 4.40 12.36 8.26
C ALA A 50 2.98 12.27 7.65
N ALA A 51 2.88 12.14 6.32
CA ALA A 51 1.60 12.05 5.62
C ALA A 51 1.66 11.03 4.48
N ARG A 52 0.54 10.35 4.23
CA ARG A 52 0.38 9.45 3.08
C ARG A 52 0.40 10.26 1.77
N THR A 53 0.95 9.65 0.72
CA THR A 53 0.93 10.19 -0.64
C THR A 53 0.31 9.17 -1.60
N MET A 54 -0.22 9.64 -2.73
CA MET A 54 -0.83 8.76 -3.75
C MET A 54 0.20 8.12 -4.69
N LEU A 55 1.49 8.41 -4.53
CA LEU A 55 2.53 7.98 -5.48
C LEU A 55 2.62 6.45 -5.63
N GLN A 56 2.46 5.72 -4.53
CA GLN A 56 2.49 4.25 -4.50
C GLN A 56 1.29 3.65 -3.77
N ASP A 57 0.40 4.50 -3.22
CA ASP A 57 -0.69 4.12 -2.35
C ASP A 57 -2.03 4.30 -3.04
N VAL A 58 -2.44 3.27 -3.77
CA VAL A 58 -3.75 3.24 -4.47
C VAL A 58 -4.90 3.25 -3.46
N ASP A 59 -4.75 2.58 -2.31
CA ASP A 59 -5.75 2.57 -1.24
C ASP A 59 -6.03 3.97 -0.71
N PHE A 60 -4.99 4.77 -0.54
CA PHE A 60 -5.17 6.16 -0.12
C PHE A 60 -5.99 6.98 -1.13
N ALA A 61 -5.71 6.79 -2.42
CA ALA A 61 -6.48 7.48 -3.47
C ALA A 61 -7.96 7.07 -3.46
N ILE A 62 -8.26 5.77 -3.24
CA ILE A 62 -9.61 5.24 -3.12
C ILE A 62 -10.32 5.90 -1.93
N ARG A 63 -9.72 5.88 -0.74
CA ARG A 63 -10.28 6.47 0.49
C ARG A 63 -10.53 7.96 0.33
N GLN A 64 -9.62 8.72 -0.31
CA GLN A 64 -9.83 10.14 -0.57
C GLN A 64 -11.05 10.39 -1.47
N LEU A 65 -11.24 9.58 -2.52
CA LEU A 65 -12.44 9.68 -3.37
C LEU A 65 -13.72 9.36 -2.58
N VAL A 66 -13.69 8.30 -1.77
CA VAL A 66 -14.83 7.93 -0.91
C VAL A 66 -15.18 9.08 0.06
N ASP A 67 -14.19 9.66 0.72
CA ASP A 67 -14.39 10.78 1.66
C ASP A 67 -15.00 12.01 0.97
N ILE A 68 -14.58 12.31 -0.26
CA ILE A 68 -15.17 13.40 -1.06
C ILE A 68 -16.63 13.06 -1.42
N GLY A 69 -16.91 11.83 -1.85
CA GLY A 69 -18.27 11.37 -2.18
C GLY A 69 -19.21 11.43 -0.97
N LEU A 70 -18.79 10.92 0.18
CA LEU A 70 -19.57 10.96 1.41
C LEU A 70 -19.85 12.40 1.86
N ARG A 71 -18.86 13.27 1.74
CA ARG A 71 -19.02 14.69 2.07
C ARG A 71 -20.01 15.37 1.12
N ALA A 72 -19.95 15.08 -0.17
CA ALA A 72 -20.89 15.59 -1.16
C ALA A 72 -22.34 15.15 -0.87
N LEU A 73 -22.54 13.92 -0.39
CA LEU A 73 -23.86 13.37 -0.01
C LEU A 73 -24.32 13.82 1.38
N SER A 74 -23.50 14.51 2.16
CA SER A 74 -23.89 14.95 3.49
C SER A 74 -25.07 15.95 3.43
N PRO A 75 -25.99 15.93 4.44
CA PRO A 75 -27.14 16.83 4.46
C PRO A 75 -26.79 18.32 4.36
N ALA A 76 -25.60 18.70 4.80
CA ALA A 76 -25.12 20.09 4.80
C ALA A 76 -24.69 20.56 3.40
N ILE A 77 -24.18 19.66 2.55
CA ILE A 77 -23.67 19.99 1.21
C ILE A 77 -24.68 19.62 0.15
N ASN A 78 -25.22 18.39 0.21
CA ASN A 78 -26.24 17.86 -0.70
C ASN A 78 -25.93 18.12 -2.18
N ASP A 79 -24.73 17.68 -2.63
CA ASP A 79 -24.27 17.79 -4.01
C ASP A 79 -24.24 16.41 -4.70
N PRO A 80 -25.39 15.97 -5.25
CA PRO A 80 -25.47 14.68 -5.92
C PRO A 80 -24.66 14.63 -7.22
N THR A 81 -24.37 15.76 -7.85
CA THR A 81 -23.58 15.81 -9.09
C THR A 81 -22.15 15.39 -8.82
N THR A 82 -21.52 15.96 -7.80
CA THR A 82 -20.17 15.55 -7.37
C THR A 82 -20.16 14.09 -6.91
N ALA A 83 -21.18 13.64 -6.18
CA ALA A 83 -21.28 12.24 -5.76
C ALA A 83 -21.30 11.26 -6.93
N VAL A 84 -22.10 11.54 -7.98
CA VAL A 84 -22.15 10.74 -9.21
C VAL A 84 -20.77 10.73 -9.91
N GLU A 85 -20.12 11.87 -10.03
CA GLU A 85 -18.78 11.95 -10.63
C GLU A 85 -17.77 11.10 -9.87
N ILE A 86 -17.77 11.15 -8.54
CA ILE A 86 -16.90 10.31 -7.70
C ILE A 86 -17.18 8.82 -7.91
N LEU A 87 -18.44 8.40 -7.97
CA LEU A 87 -18.80 6.99 -8.24
C LEU A 87 -18.26 6.51 -9.60
N LEU A 88 -18.34 7.34 -10.64
CA LEU A 88 -17.78 7.00 -11.95
C LEU A 88 -16.25 6.88 -11.92
N ARG A 89 -15.56 7.74 -11.19
CA ARG A 89 -14.10 7.68 -10.99
C ARG A 89 -13.70 6.45 -10.19
N LEU A 90 -14.42 6.15 -9.10
CA LEU A 90 -14.21 4.92 -8.32
C LEU A 90 -14.43 3.68 -9.18
N GLY A 91 -15.50 3.61 -9.97
CA GLY A 91 -15.76 2.50 -10.89
C GLY A 91 -14.62 2.29 -11.90
N THR A 92 -14.08 3.39 -12.44
CA THR A 92 -12.93 3.34 -13.37
C THR A 92 -11.68 2.82 -12.67
N LEU A 93 -11.40 3.29 -11.45
CA LEU A 93 -10.24 2.87 -10.66
C LEU A 93 -10.37 1.40 -10.25
N MET A 94 -11.54 0.99 -9.76
CA MET A 94 -11.83 -0.40 -9.39
C MET A 94 -11.69 -1.34 -10.58
N ARG A 95 -12.21 -0.97 -11.74
CA ARG A 95 -12.00 -1.78 -12.95
C ARG A 95 -10.51 -2.00 -13.22
N LYS A 96 -9.69 -0.97 -13.08
CA LYS A 96 -8.23 -1.07 -13.27
C LYS A 96 -7.59 -1.97 -12.21
N VAL A 97 -7.95 -1.82 -10.95
CA VAL A 97 -7.43 -2.66 -9.85
C VAL A 97 -7.78 -4.12 -10.08
N LEU A 98 -9.05 -4.44 -10.38
CA LEU A 98 -9.54 -5.80 -10.53
C LEU A 98 -9.05 -6.50 -11.82
N THR A 99 -8.70 -5.73 -12.85
CA THR A 99 -8.17 -6.30 -14.11
C THR A 99 -6.64 -6.32 -14.18
N SER A 100 -5.96 -5.70 -13.23
CA SER A 100 -4.49 -5.76 -13.13
C SER A 100 -4.05 -7.00 -12.36
N PRO A 101 -2.87 -7.57 -12.67
CA PRO A 101 -2.30 -8.62 -11.83
C PRO A 101 -2.14 -8.11 -10.39
N PRO A 102 -2.48 -8.91 -9.37
CA PRO A 102 -2.28 -8.50 -7.98
C PRO A 102 -0.79 -8.29 -7.69
N ALA A 103 -0.49 -7.40 -6.75
CA ALA A 103 0.87 -7.20 -6.30
C ALA A 103 1.45 -8.52 -5.76
N PRO A 104 2.66 -8.91 -6.18
CA PRO A 104 3.24 -10.18 -5.75
C PRO A 104 3.51 -10.14 -4.24
N LEU A 105 3.13 -11.23 -3.54
CA LEU A 105 3.47 -11.40 -2.12
C LEU A 105 4.93 -11.77 -1.90
N ALA A 106 5.60 -12.24 -2.95
CA ALA A 106 7.02 -12.57 -2.91
C ALA A 106 7.67 -12.25 -4.26
N ILE A 107 8.82 -11.58 -4.18
CA ILE A 107 9.70 -11.31 -5.34
C ILE A 107 11.00 -12.06 -5.08
N ARG A 108 11.47 -12.83 -6.07
CA ARG A 108 12.74 -13.54 -6.01
C ARG A 108 13.61 -13.16 -7.20
N ASP A 109 14.92 -13.15 -6.99
CA ASP A 109 15.88 -12.98 -8.06
C ASP A 109 16.70 -14.26 -8.33
N GLU A 110 17.53 -14.22 -9.36
CA GLU A 110 18.36 -15.35 -9.79
C GLU A 110 19.44 -15.74 -8.76
N GLN A 111 19.75 -14.87 -7.81
CA GLN A 111 20.72 -15.11 -6.74
C GLN A 111 20.09 -15.68 -5.48
N GLY A 112 18.79 -16.07 -5.55
CA GLY A 112 18.06 -16.65 -4.43
C GLY A 112 17.66 -15.64 -3.35
N ARG A 113 17.85 -14.32 -3.60
CA ARG A 113 17.35 -13.28 -2.70
C ARG A 113 15.83 -13.16 -2.83
N ALA A 114 15.15 -12.97 -1.72
CA ALA A 114 13.71 -12.86 -1.69
C ALA A 114 13.24 -11.62 -0.93
N LEU A 115 12.22 -10.94 -1.45
CA LEU A 115 11.44 -9.92 -0.75
C LEU A 115 10.03 -10.46 -0.54
N LEU A 116 9.62 -10.62 0.70
CA LEU A 116 8.27 -11.03 1.09
C LEU A 116 7.47 -9.79 1.50
N GLN A 117 6.27 -9.65 0.94
CA GLN A 117 5.35 -8.54 1.18
C GLN A 117 3.97 -9.07 1.61
N PRO A 118 3.86 -9.75 2.76
CA PRO A 118 2.64 -10.47 3.16
C PRO A 118 1.46 -9.55 3.45
N TRP A 119 1.71 -8.25 3.62
CA TRP A 119 0.71 -7.23 3.97
C TRP A 119 0.19 -6.43 2.77
N ASN A 120 0.60 -6.79 1.54
CA ASN A 120 0.02 -6.17 0.36
C ASN A 120 -1.48 -6.47 0.30
N LEU A 121 -2.26 -5.43 0.00
CA LEU A 121 -3.72 -5.56 -0.12
C LEU A 121 -4.09 -6.47 -1.30
N HIS A 122 -5.07 -7.32 -1.06
CA HIS A 122 -5.70 -8.11 -2.09
C HIS A 122 -6.76 -7.27 -2.85
N PRO A 123 -7.09 -7.58 -4.12
CA PRO A 123 -8.07 -6.82 -4.89
C PRO A 123 -9.44 -6.61 -4.23
N ASP A 124 -9.93 -7.60 -3.48
CA ASP A 124 -11.19 -7.53 -2.72
C ASP A 124 -11.16 -6.49 -1.60
N GLU A 125 -10.02 -6.32 -0.92
CA GLU A 125 -9.87 -5.32 0.14
C GLU A 125 -10.00 -3.89 -0.42
N PHE A 126 -9.57 -3.66 -1.66
CA PHE A 126 -9.80 -2.38 -2.32
C PHE A 126 -11.28 -2.13 -2.61
N VAL A 127 -12.04 -3.19 -2.94
CA VAL A 127 -13.50 -3.08 -3.14
C VAL A 127 -14.20 -2.77 -1.82
N GLU A 128 -13.83 -3.45 -0.73
CA GLU A 128 -14.34 -3.15 0.61
C GLU A 128 -14.05 -1.70 1.00
N HIS A 129 -12.83 -1.22 0.79
CA HIS A 129 -12.46 0.17 1.09
C HIS A 129 -13.19 1.20 0.21
N ALA A 130 -13.62 0.82 -0.99
CA ALA A 130 -14.35 1.70 -1.90
C ALA A 130 -15.84 1.79 -1.56
N PHE A 131 -16.47 0.70 -1.06
CA PHE A 131 -17.92 0.60 -0.97
C PHE A 131 -18.46 0.18 0.39
N ASP A 132 -17.65 -0.41 1.26
CA ASP A 132 -18.06 -0.83 2.61
C ASP A 132 -17.38 0.04 3.68
N GLN A 133 -17.74 1.32 3.69
CA GLN A 133 -17.31 2.21 4.77
C GLN A 133 -17.98 1.77 6.07
N PRO A 134 -17.22 1.62 7.18
CA PRO A 134 -17.80 1.34 8.47
C PRO A 134 -18.82 2.44 8.82
N ARG A 135 -20.05 2.03 9.08
CA ARG A 135 -21.19 2.87 9.47
C ARG A 135 -21.01 3.36 10.89
#